data_072bd04270b2fe9670a2c53bbc79d964
#
_entry.id   072bd04270b2fe9670a2c53bbc79d964
#
_cell.length_a   1.000
_cell.length_b   1.000
_cell.length_c   1.000
_cell.angle_alpha   90.00
_cell.angle_beta   90.00
_cell.angle_gamma   90.00
#
_symmetry.space_group_name_H-M   'P 1'
#
loop_
_entity.id
_entity.type
_entity.pdbx_description
1 polymer ?
#
loop_
_entity_poly.entity_id
_entity_poly.type
_entity_poly.pdbx_seq_one_letter_code
_entity_poly.pdbx_strand_id
1 'polypeptide(L)'
;MKLVTRAALGWPPSAAPQQSSTNGVKVHYEGTPVSTRLLTDHDACLEEWKAIRASHLANKVENYSDVAYNYAACPHGYLLEGRGIGRRTGANGNQELNRGHYAIVGLVGSSGLTDPPDAMLHAIRDGIELLRRNGAGSEIKGHRDGFATACPGGPLYAWVQRGAPRPGTTPTPSPEEDDMTPEQAKQLKEIRNLVQFGTWGYKGKGKTDAWAILNGLATQVAAQTAAIKALASQLGDDVDTAAVVAAVEKAIKDAVVTVSVDVTGPTNS
;
A
#
# COMPACT_ATOMS: atom_id res chain seq x y z
N MET A 1 15.50 -19.25 -6.76
CA MET A 1 15.92 -17.89 -6.33
C MET A 1 17.21 -17.52 -7.05
N LYS A 2 17.22 -16.39 -7.74
CA LYS A 2 18.43 -15.80 -8.34
C LYS A 2 18.89 -14.67 -7.41
N LEU A 3 20.06 -14.76 -6.80
CA LEU A 3 20.55 -13.78 -5.82
C LEU A 3 21.80 -13.07 -6.36
N VAL A 4 21.77 -11.74 -6.37
CA VAL A 4 22.95 -10.89 -6.55
C VAL A 4 23.39 -10.42 -5.18
N THR A 5 24.54 -10.88 -4.72
CA THR A 5 25.07 -10.57 -3.39
C THR A 5 25.69 -9.17 -3.33
N ARG A 6 25.88 -8.63 -2.13
CA ARG A 6 26.63 -7.38 -1.92
C ARG A 6 28.03 -7.44 -2.50
N ALA A 7 28.70 -8.57 -2.39
CA ALA A 7 30.04 -8.77 -2.96
C ALA A 7 30.03 -8.67 -4.49
N ALA A 8 29.02 -9.24 -5.15
CA ALA A 8 28.84 -9.10 -6.60
C ALA A 8 28.53 -7.66 -7.03
N LEU A 9 27.91 -6.86 -6.15
CA LEU A 9 27.66 -5.42 -6.36
C LEU A 9 28.88 -4.54 -6.06
N GLY A 10 29.97 -5.12 -5.54
CA GLY A 10 31.14 -4.38 -5.07
C GLY A 10 30.92 -3.60 -3.77
N TRP A 11 29.94 -4.01 -2.95
CA TRP A 11 29.60 -3.33 -1.71
C TRP A 11 30.25 -3.98 -0.48
N PRO A 12 30.72 -3.17 0.50
CA PRO A 12 31.21 -3.70 1.76
C PRO A 12 30.08 -4.36 2.56
N PRO A 13 30.38 -5.11 3.63
CA PRO A 13 29.39 -5.60 4.59
C PRO A 13 28.48 -4.45 5.07
N SER A 14 27.19 -4.75 5.27
CA SER A 14 26.23 -3.70 5.68
C SER A 14 26.57 -3.13 7.06
N ALA A 15 26.59 -1.80 7.15
CA ALA A 15 26.76 -1.06 8.39
C ALA A 15 25.45 -0.92 9.20
N ALA A 16 24.33 -1.45 8.70
CA ALA A 16 23.07 -1.39 9.41
C ALA A 16 23.10 -2.19 10.72
N PRO A 17 22.37 -1.74 11.76
CA PRO A 17 22.31 -2.44 13.05
C PRO A 17 21.84 -3.89 12.88
N GLN A 18 22.32 -4.76 13.76
CA GLN A 18 21.88 -6.16 13.78
C GLN A 18 20.42 -6.29 14.25
N GLN A 19 19.73 -7.26 13.69
CA GLN A 19 18.36 -7.62 14.08
C GLN A 19 18.09 -9.07 13.67
N SER A 20 17.96 -9.94 14.66
CA SER A 20 17.85 -11.38 14.44
C SER A 20 16.42 -11.85 14.12
N SER A 21 15.39 -11.08 14.48
CA SER A 21 14.00 -11.44 14.28
C SER A 21 13.12 -10.24 14.03
N THR A 22 11.98 -10.49 13.38
CA THR A 22 10.90 -9.52 13.10
C THR A 22 9.55 -10.24 13.06
N ASN A 23 8.43 -9.48 13.07
CA ASN A 23 7.09 -10.04 12.89
C ASN A 23 6.87 -10.55 11.45
N GLY A 24 7.65 -10.06 10.49
CA GLY A 24 7.54 -10.43 9.09
C GLY A 24 8.27 -9.49 8.14
N VAL A 25 7.69 -9.30 6.95
CA VAL A 25 8.29 -8.52 5.87
C VAL A 25 7.28 -7.49 5.35
N LYS A 26 7.74 -6.26 5.11
CA LYS A 26 7.01 -5.25 4.35
C LYS A 26 7.52 -5.15 2.93
N VAL A 27 6.58 -5.07 1.99
CA VAL A 27 6.85 -4.85 0.58
C VAL A 27 6.76 -3.37 0.28
N HIS A 28 7.69 -2.89 -0.54
CA HIS A 28 7.85 -1.50 -0.96
C HIS A 28 7.96 -1.38 -2.47
N TYR A 29 7.81 -0.16 -2.97
CA TYR A 29 8.17 0.25 -4.33
C TYR A 29 9.06 1.51 -4.24
N GLU A 30 9.64 1.95 -5.34
CA GLU A 30 10.52 3.13 -5.33
C GLU A 30 9.76 4.45 -5.10
N GLY A 31 8.51 4.52 -5.59
CA GLY A 31 7.66 5.70 -5.42
C GLY A 31 7.98 6.88 -6.35
N THR A 32 9.11 6.83 -7.05
CA THR A 32 9.56 7.76 -8.11
C THR A 32 9.24 7.19 -9.49
N PRO A 33 9.43 7.94 -10.60
CA PRO A 33 9.40 7.36 -11.94
C PRO A 33 10.50 6.31 -12.11
N VAL A 34 10.14 5.11 -12.62
CA VAL A 34 11.08 4.03 -12.90
C VAL A 34 11.11 3.74 -14.39
N SER A 35 12.30 3.62 -14.97
CA SER A 35 12.46 3.39 -16.39
C SER A 35 11.96 2.01 -16.82
N THR A 36 11.21 1.96 -17.93
CA THR A 36 10.81 0.69 -18.57
C THR A 36 12.01 -0.09 -19.16
N ARG A 37 13.19 0.53 -19.28
CA ARG A 37 14.45 -0.15 -19.66
C ARG A 37 14.75 -1.32 -18.72
N LEU A 38 14.32 -1.24 -17.46
CA LEU A 38 14.48 -2.31 -16.48
C LEU A 38 13.80 -3.64 -16.89
N LEU A 39 12.82 -3.61 -17.81
CA LEU A 39 12.17 -4.81 -18.34
C LEU A 39 13.06 -5.62 -19.30
N THR A 40 13.95 -4.95 -19.99
CA THR A 40 14.75 -5.56 -21.09
C THR A 40 16.24 -5.61 -20.79
N ASP A 41 16.71 -4.87 -19.80
CA ASP A 41 18.13 -4.73 -19.46
C ASP A 41 18.34 -5.00 -17.96
N HIS A 42 18.98 -6.15 -17.65
CA HIS A 42 19.28 -6.49 -16.27
C HIS A 42 20.37 -5.61 -15.66
N ASP A 43 21.35 -5.17 -16.46
CA ASP A 43 22.40 -4.29 -15.94
C ASP A 43 21.82 -2.94 -15.51
N ALA A 44 20.78 -2.45 -16.19
CA ALA A 44 20.03 -1.27 -15.75
C ALA A 44 19.40 -1.46 -14.35
N CYS A 45 18.96 -2.67 -14.00
CA CYS A 45 18.46 -2.95 -12.64
C CYS A 45 19.58 -2.87 -11.59
N LEU A 46 20.79 -3.29 -11.94
CA LEU A 46 21.95 -3.19 -11.05
C LEU A 46 22.41 -1.74 -10.89
N GLU A 47 22.37 -0.95 -11.97
CA GLU A 47 22.63 0.50 -11.95
C GLU A 47 21.61 1.22 -11.05
N GLU A 48 20.31 0.96 -11.23
CA GLU A 48 19.23 1.51 -10.41
C GLU A 48 19.43 1.20 -8.93
N TRP A 49 19.71 -0.07 -8.61
CA TRP A 49 19.95 -0.48 -7.23
C TRP A 49 21.16 0.21 -6.60
N LYS A 50 22.23 0.40 -7.37
CA LYS A 50 23.40 1.18 -6.93
C LYS A 50 23.07 2.66 -6.73
N ALA A 51 22.26 3.24 -7.61
CA ALA A 51 21.81 4.62 -7.51
C ALA A 51 20.94 4.85 -6.26
N ILE A 52 20.00 3.95 -5.97
CA ILE A 52 19.17 3.99 -4.76
C ILE A 52 20.06 3.98 -3.49
N ARG A 53 21.07 3.10 -3.44
CA ARG A 53 22.01 3.08 -2.30
C ARG A 53 22.78 4.37 -2.18
N ALA A 54 23.30 4.89 -3.27
CA ALA A 54 24.06 6.15 -3.28
C ALA A 54 23.19 7.32 -2.78
N SER A 55 21.94 7.40 -3.25
CA SER A 55 20.96 8.39 -2.80
C SER A 55 20.70 8.30 -1.30
N HIS A 56 20.48 7.08 -0.78
CA HIS A 56 20.25 6.88 0.65
C HIS A 56 21.46 7.32 1.51
N LEU A 57 22.67 6.94 1.09
CA LEU A 57 23.89 7.33 1.82
C LEU A 57 24.16 8.85 1.74
N ALA A 58 23.72 9.52 0.69
CA ALA A 58 23.83 10.97 0.53
C ALA A 58 22.78 11.75 1.34
N ASN A 59 21.68 11.09 1.76
CA ASN A 59 20.58 11.74 2.49
C ASN A 59 21.00 12.10 3.91
N LYS A 60 21.24 13.40 4.15
CA LYS A 60 21.68 13.91 5.46
C LYS A 60 20.52 14.08 6.45
N VAL A 61 19.28 14.08 6.00
CA VAL A 61 18.10 14.18 6.87
C VAL A 61 17.83 12.85 7.55
N GLU A 62 17.72 11.78 6.76
CA GLU A 62 17.46 10.43 7.26
C GLU A 62 18.71 9.75 7.83
N ASN A 63 19.88 10.21 7.40
CA ASN A 63 21.18 9.72 7.84
C ASN A 63 21.31 8.18 7.83
N TYR A 64 20.96 7.59 6.69
CA TYR A 64 21.01 6.13 6.52
C TYR A 64 22.44 5.59 6.61
N SER A 65 22.62 4.53 7.39
CA SER A 65 23.89 3.82 7.49
C SER A 65 24.18 2.92 6.27
N ASP A 66 23.17 2.65 5.43
CA ASP A 66 23.24 1.86 4.19
C ASP A 66 21.95 2.10 3.40
N VAL A 67 21.80 1.42 2.22
CA VAL A 67 20.50 1.35 1.55
C VAL A 67 19.40 0.97 2.56
N ALA A 68 18.21 1.57 2.46
CA ALA A 68 17.18 1.40 3.50
C ALA A 68 16.58 -0.01 3.55
N TYR A 69 16.61 -0.76 2.45
CA TYR A 69 15.95 -2.06 2.31
C TYR A 69 16.89 -3.24 2.58
N ASN A 70 16.30 -4.39 2.99
CA ASN A 70 17.06 -5.63 3.11
C ASN A 70 17.38 -6.22 1.73
N TYR A 71 16.40 -6.18 0.81
CA TYR A 71 16.56 -6.65 -0.56
C TYR A 71 15.76 -5.77 -1.54
N ALA A 72 16.18 -5.79 -2.82
CA ALA A 72 15.35 -5.37 -3.93
C ALA A 72 15.03 -6.55 -4.84
N ALA A 73 13.92 -6.48 -5.58
CA ALA A 73 13.54 -7.44 -6.60
C ALA A 73 13.44 -6.73 -7.95
N CYS A 74 14.12 -7.25 -8.98
CA CYS A 74 14.08 -6.68 -10.31
C CYS A 74 13.14 -7.44 -11.26
N PRO A 75 12.72 -6.84 -12.38
CA PRO A 75 11.83 -7.45 -13.37
C PRO A 75 12.31 -8.81 -13.93
N HIS A 76 13.63 -9.07 -13.90
CA HIS A 76 14.23 -10.30 -14.40
C HIS A 76 14.23 -11.46 -13.39
N GLY A 77 13.59 -11.25 -12.21
CA GLY A 77 13.46 -12.28 -11.19
C GLY A 77 14.71 -12.46 -10.32
N TYR A 78 15.59 -11.47 -10.27
CA TYR A 78 16.72 -11.46 -9.34
C TYR A 78 16.35 -10.73 -8.05
N LEU A 79 16.77 -11.34 -6.94
CA LEU A 79 16.82 -10.71 -5.65
C LEU A 79 18.19 -10.03 -5.49
N LEU A 80 18.21 -8.73 -5.24
CA LEU A 80 19.42 -7.93 -5.11
C LEU A 80 19.63 -7.62 -3.62
N GLU A 81 20.78 -8.00 -3.09
CA GLU A 81 21.07 -7.85 -1.67
C GLU A 81 21.30 -6.37 -1.30
N GLY A 82 20.54 -5.92 -0.32
CA GLY A 82 20.69 -4.60 0.32
C GLY A 82 21.40 -4.73 1.67
N ARG A 83 20.68 -4.49 2.76
CA ARG A 83 21.21 -4.71 4.13
C ARG A 83 21.40 -6.19 4.42
N GLY A 84 20.70 -7.07 3.72
CA GLY A 84 20.80 -8.50 3.87
C GLY A 84 20.08 -9.08 5.08
N ILE A 85 20.40 -10.34 5.39
CA ILE A 85 19.88 -11.10 6.52
C ILE A 85 20.40 -10.53 7.83
N GLY A 86 19.56 -10.57 8.88
CA GLY A 86 19.98 -10.20 10.24
C GLY A 86 20.31 -8.73 10.42
N ARG A 87 19.87 -7.85 9.52
CA ARG A 87 20.10 -6.41 9.57
C ARG A 87 18.77 -5.65 9.59
N ARG A 88 18.65 -4.68 10.52
CA ARG A 88 17.47 -3.83 10.64
C ARG A 88 17.31 -2.98 9.39
N THR A 89 16.08 -2.97 8.83
CA THR A 89 15.71 -2.07 7.74
C THR A 89 15.69 -0.59 8.20
N GLY A 90 15.68 0.33 7.24
CA GLY A 90 15.44 1.76 7.47
C GLY A 90 14.24 2.28 6.66
N ALA A 91 13.43 1.39 6.04
CA ALA A 91 12.46 1.76 5.03
C ALA A 91 11.01 1.89 5.53
N ASN A 92 10.71 1.53 6.77
CA ASN A 92 9.32 1.37 7.24
C ASN A 92 8.72 2.63 7.89
N GLY A 93 9.42 3.79 7.84
CA GLY A 93 8.91 5.09 8.27
C GLY A 93 9.40 5.54 9.65
N ASN A 94 9.53 4.65 10.64
CA ASN A 94 10.08 4.97 11.95
C ASN A 94 10.82 3.78 12.58
N GLN A 95 11.47 4.02 13.72
CA GLN A 95 12.32 3.00 14.37
C GLN A 95 11.52 1.80 14.91
N GLU A 96 10.30 2.00 15.36
CA GLU A 96 9.43 0.92 15.83
C GLU A 96 9.04 0.00 14.67
N LEU A 97 8.56 0.58 13.58
CA LEU A 97 8.20 -0.15 12.37
C LEU A 97 9.42 -0.84 11.71
N ASN A 98 10.59 -0.20 11.78
CA ASN A 98 11.86 -0.80 11.31
C ASN A 98 12.30 -2.01 12.13
N ARG A 99 11.99 -2.04 13.44
CA ARG A 99 12.20 -3.23 14.28
C ARG A 99 11.14 -4.30 14.04
N GLY A 100 9.93 -3.89 13.69
CA GLY A 100 8.79 -4.80 13.48
C GLY A 100 8.92 -5.67 12.23
N HIS A 101 9.51 -5.17 11.15
CA HIS A 101 9.54 -5.87 9.86
C HIS A 101 10.84 -5.64 9.10
N TYR A 102 11.30 -6.66 8.38
CA TYR A 102 12.24 -6.48 7.27
C TYR A 102 11.55 -5.80 6.08
N ALA A 103 12.33 -5.34 5.10
CA ALA A 103 11.80 -4.63 3.94
C ALA A 103 12.37 -5.17 2.61
N ILE A 104 11.47 -5.42 1.64
CA ILE A 104 11.82 -5.74 0.25
C ILE A 104 11.19 -4.70 -0.66
N VAL A 105 11.96 -4.09 -1.55
CA VAL A 105 11.48 -3.16 -2.56
C VAL A 105 11.39 -3.85 -3.93
N GLY A 106 10.26 -3.72 -4.62
CA GLY A 106 10.18 -4.00 -6.06
C GLY A 106 10.67 -2.78 -6.84
N LEU A 107 11.53 -2.98 -7.85
CA LEU A 107 12.00 -1.90 -8.72
C LEU A 107 10.88 -1.51 -9.71
N VAL A 108 9.81 -0.98 -9.15
CA VAL A 108 8.68 -0.36 -9.85
C VAL A 108 8.36 0.97 -9.18
N GLY A 109 7.75 1.89 -9.93
CA GLY A 109 7.56 3.25 -9.48
C GLY A 109 6.13 3.77 -9.58
N SER A 110 6.01 5.09 -9.43
CA SER A 110 4.74 5.82 -9.58
C SER A 110 4.37 6.10 -11.04
N SER A 111 5.34 6.01 -11.95
CA SER A 111 5.17 6.12 -13.40
C SER A 111 6.29 5.35 -14.13
N GLY A 112 6.18 5.22 -15.46
CA GLY A 112 7.05 4.37 -16.25
C GLY A 112 6.76 2.89 -15.99
N LEU A 113 7.65 2.16 -15.36
CA LEU A 113 7.40 0.79 -14.94
C LEU A 113 6.60 0.77 -13.63
N THR A 114 5.29 0.59 -13.71
CA THR A 114 4.37 0.60 -12.57
C THR A 114 3.89 -0.80 -12.16
N ASP A 115 3.80 -1.71 -13.13
CA ASP A 115 3.28 -3.05 -12.91
C ASP A 115 4.40 -4.06 -12.73
N PRO A 116 4.43 -4.78 -11.60
CA PRO A 116 5.46 -5.78 -11.34
C PRO A 116 5.26 -7.01 -12.23
N PRO A 117 6.24 -7.41 -13.07
CA PRO A 117 6.17 -8.66 -13.80
C PRO A 117 6.19 -9.86 -12.87
N ASP A 118 5.64 -10.99 -13.33
CA ASP A 118 5.59 -12.24 -12.56
C ASP A 118 6.97 -12.67 -12.04
N ALA A 119 8.02 -12.49 -12.82
CA ALA A 119 9.38 -12.80 -12.40
C ALA A 119 9.83 -11.97 -11.18
N MET A 120 9.45 -10.68 -11.12
CA MET A 120 9.70 -9.83 -9.94
C MET A 120 8.90 -10.32 -8.73
N LEU A 121 7.62 -10.66 -8.90
CA LEU A 121 6.79 -11.19 -7.82
C LEU A 121 7.35 -12.50 -7.27
N HIS A 122 7.86 -13.37 -8.11
CA HIS A 122 8.60 -14.57 -7.70
C HIS A 122 9.84 -14.21 -6.87
N ALA A 123 10.62 -13.20 -7.29
CA ALA A 123 11.81 -12.77 -6.57
C ALA A 123 11.46 -12.17 -5.20
N ILE A 124 10.39 -11.35 -5.11
CA ILE A 124 9.92 -10.82 -3.82
C ILE A 124 9.52 -11.98 -2.90
N ARG A 125 8.78 -12.97 -3.42
CA ARG A 125 8.38 -14.16 -2.65
C ARG A 125 9.57 -14.98 -2.18
N ASP A 126 10.57 -15.18 -3.03
CA ASP A 126 11.83 -15.82 -2.66
C ASP A 126 12.54 -15.08 -1.52
N GLY A 127 12.55 -13.74 -1.58
CA GLY A 127 13.10 -12.89 -0.53
C GLY A 127 12.35 -12.99 0.79
N ILE A 128 11.01 -13.03 0.75
CA ILE A 128 10.17 -13.24 1.94
C ILE A 128 10.49 -14.58 2.58
N GLU A 129 10.57 -15.65 1.80
CA GLU A 129 10.88 -16.99 2.31
C GLU A 129 12.31 -17.09 2.83
N LEU A 130 13.27 -16.43 2.17
CA LEU A 130 14.64 -16.32 2.65
C LEU A 130 14.70 -15.64 4.02
N LEU A 131 14.02 -14.52 4.19
CA LEU A 131 13.98 -13.79 5.45
C LEU A 131 13.26 -14.59 6.55
N ARG A 132 12.18 -15.32 6.21
CA ARG A 132 11.47 -16.21 7.15
C ARG A 132 12.36 -17.33 7.68
N ARG A 133 13.16 -17.95 6.84
CA ARG A 133 14.16 -18.95 7.28
C ARG A 133 15.25 -18.35 8.18
N ASN A 134 15.35 -17.02 8.24
CA ASN A 134 16.37 -16.29 8.97
C ASN A 134 15.77 -15.27 9.97
N GLY A 135 14.64 -15.63 10.60
CA GLY A 135 14.12 -14.90 11.75
C GLY A 135 12.96 -13.93 11.45
N ALA A 136 12.46 -13.83 10.22
CA ALA A 136 11.21 -13.13 9.97
C ALA A 136 10.01 -14.02 10.35
N GLY A 137 9.02 -13.43 11.00
CA GLY A 137 7.72 -14.07 11.26
C GLY A 137 6.86 -14.19 10.01
N SER A 138 5.58 -14.52 10.21
CA SER A 138 4.65 -14.87 9.13
C SER A 138 3.99 -13.68 8.46
N GLU A 139 4.05 -12.48 9.02
CA GLU A 139 3.38 -11.31 8.46
C GLU A 139 3.96 -10.90 7.10
N ILE A 140 3.07 -10.60 6.15
CA ILE A 140 3.40 -9.94 4.87
C ILE A 140 2.51 -8.72 4.77
N LYS A 141 3.11 -7.54 4.75
CA LYS A 141 2.41 -6.26 4.74
C LYS A 141 2.95 -5.33 3.67
N GLY A 142 2.17 -4.34 3.27
CA GLY A 142 2.67 -3.17 2.55
C GLY A 142 3.23 -2.13 3.51
N HIS A 143 4.03 -1.19 3.01
CA HIS A 143 4.49 -0.07 3.84
C HIS A 143 3.32 0.71 4.46
N ARG A 144 2.26 0.97 3.68
CA ARG A 144 1.06 1.70 4.11
C ARG A 144 0.27 1.06 5.25
N ASP A 145 0.50 -0.21 5.55
CA ASP A 145 -0.19 -0.89 6.64
C ASP A 145 0.31 -0.47 8.04
N GLY A 146 1.26 0.45 8.11
CA GLY A 146 1.75 0.98 9.37
C GLY A 146 2.28 2.41 9.28
N PHE A 147 2.31 3.00 8.09
CA PHE A 147 2.78 4.36 7.85
C PHE A 147 1.96 5.04 6.77
N ALA A 148 1.62 6.32 6.95
CA ALA A 148 0.83 7.08 5.99
C ALA A 148 1.62 7.36 4.69
N THR A 149 1.46 6.50 3.69
CA THR A 149 2.18 6.56 2.40
C THR A 149 1.40 5.87 1.28
N ALA A 150 1.69 6.21 0.03
CA ALA A 150 1.20 5.49 -1.14
C ALA A 150 1.94 4.16 -1.40
N CYS A 151 3.11 3.93 -0.74
CA CYS A 151 3.92 2.72 -0.90
C CYS A 151 3.16 1.47 -0.37
N PRO A 152 3.15 0.35 -1.09
CA PRO A 152 4.00 -0.04 -2.23
C PRO A 152 3.38 0.21 -3.62
N GLY A 153 2.46 1.15 -3.78
CA GLY A 153 1.70 1.36 -5.01
C GLY A 153 0.53 0.38 -5.15
N GLY A 154 -0.40 0.68 -6.07
CA GLY A 154 -1.63 -0.11 -6.25
C GLY A 154 -1.38 -1.58 -6.59
N PRO A 155 -0.63 -1.87 -7.68
CA PRO A 155 -0.43 -3.25 -8.15
C PRO A 155 0.26 -4.15 -7.12
N LEU A 156 1.37 -3.72 -6.54
CA LEU A 156 2.06 -4.48 -5.48
C LEU A 156 1.21 -4.60 -4.22
N TYR A 157 0.49 -3.56 -3.83
CA TYR A 157 -0.37 -3.64 -2.66
C TYR A 157 -1.51 -4.64 -2.83
N ALA A 158 -2.17 -4.64 -4.00
CA ALA A 158 -3.20 -5.62 -4.32
C ALA A 158 -2.66 -7.07 -4.27
N TRP A 159 -1.42 -7.29 -4.70
CA TRP A 159 -0.76 -8.59 -4.60
C TRP A 159 -0.46 -8.98 -3.14
N VAL A 160 0.03 -8.04 -2.32
CA VAL A 160 0.28 -8.24 -0.87
C VAL A 160 -1.02 -8.60 -0.15
N GLN A 161 -2.12 -7.91 -0.44
CA GLN A 161 -3.44 -8.18 0.18
C GLN A 161 -3.97 -9.59 -0.11
N ARG A 162 -3.54 -10.22 -1.20
CA ARG A 162 -3.83 -11.63 -1.51
C ARG A 162 -2.86 -12.62 -0.84
N GLY A 163 -2.02 -12.18 0.11
CA GLY A 163 -1.02 -13.01 0.77
C GLY A 163 0.28 -13.18 -0.04
N ALA A 164 0.52 -12.34 -1.02
CA ALA A 164 1.70 -12.37 -1.89
C ALA A 164 1.92 -13.75 -2.55
N PRO A 165 0.93 -14.31 -3.27
CA PRO A 165 1.03 -15.65 -3.87
C PRO A 165 2.10 -15.68 -4.97
N ARG A 166 2.69 -16.85 -5.22
CA ARG A 166 3.55 -17.03 -6.40
C ARG A 166 2.71 -16.95 -7.68
N PRO A 167 3.11 -16.13 -8.68
CA PRO A 167 2.46 -16.14 -9.98
C PRO A 167 2.45 -17.54 -10.60
N GLY A 168 1.40 -17.86 -11.38
CA GLY A 168 1.27 -19.15 -12.04
C GLY A 168 0.95 -20.33 -11.11
N THR A 169 0.98 -20.14 -9.80
CA THR A 169 0.34 -21.07 -8.89
C THR A 169 -1.13 -20.67 -8.84
N THR A 170 -2.00 -21.45 -9.47
CA THR A 170 -3.41 -21.46 -9.07
C THR A 170 -3.38 -21.64 -7.56
N PRO A 171 -4.05 -20.78 -6.74
CA PRO A 171 -4.19 -21.09 -5.33
C PRO A 171 -4.72 -22.54 -5.26
N THR A 172 -3.92 -23.44 -4.73
CA THR A 172 -4.49 -24.73 -4.31
C THR A 172 -5.57 -24.34 -3.32
N PRO A 173 -6.84 -24.69 -3.54
CA PRO A 173 -7.88 -24.44 -2.56
C PRO A 173 -7.33 -24.89 -1.21
N SER A 174 -7.53 -24.06 -0.17
CA SER A 174 -7.21 -24.49 1.19
C SER A 174 -7.88 -25.85 1.40
N PRO A 175 -7.27 -26.82 2.08
CA PRO A 175 -7.93 -28.09 2.38
C PRO A 175 -9.31 -27.92 3.03
N GLU A 176 -9.56 -26.73 3.61
CA GLU A 176 -10.86 -26.35 4.19
C GLU A 176 -11.93 -26.00 3.13
N GLU A 177 -11.56 -25.70 1.86
CA GLU A 177 -12.55 -25.44 0.79
C GLU A 177 -13.02 -26.74 0.10
N ASP A 178 -12.21 -27.80 0.12
CA ASP A 178 -12.58 -29.08 -0.50
C ASP A 178 -13.59 -29.88 0.34
N ASP A 179 -13.76 -29.55 1.63
CA ASP A 179 -14.74 -30.19 2.54
C ASP A 179 -16.08 -29.42 2.64
N MET A 180 -16.21 -28.28 1.94
CA MET A 180 -17.45 -27.50 1.96
C MET A 180 -18.53 -28.13 1.08
N THR A 181 -19.71 -28.35 1.68
CA THR A 181 -20.87 -28.74 0.90
C THR A 181 -21.26 -27.62 -0.09
N PRO A 182 -21.92 -27.94 -1.22
CA PRO A 182 -22.43 -26.93 -2.16
C PRO A 182 -23.27 -25.85 -1.49
N GLU A 183 -23.99 -26.18 -0.43
CA GLU A 183 -24.81 -25.22 0.33
C GLU A 183 -23.93 -24.27 1.17
N GLN A 184 -22.87 -24.77 1.79
CA GLN A 184 -21.90 -23.95 2.53
C GLN A 184 -21.13 -23.02 1.59
N ALA A 185 -20.73 -23.48 0.41
CA ALA A 185 -20.09 -22.67 -0.60
C ALA A 185 -21.02 -21.54 -1.11
N LYS A 186 -22.32 -21.81 -1.24
CA LYS A 186 -23.34 -20.82 -1.58
C LYS A 186 -23.49 -19.79 -0.47
N GLN A 187 -23.60 -20.22 0.79
CA GLN A 187 -23.71 -19.34 1.95
C GLN A 187 -22.48 -18.44 2.11
N LEU A 188 -21.27 -18.98 1.91
CA LEU A 188 -20.02 -18.20 1.94
C LEU A 188 -19.97 -17.15 0.83
N LYS A 189 -20.44 -17.49 -0.36
CA LYS A 189 -20.57 -16.56 -1.48
C LYS A 189 -21.59 -15.44 -1.18
N GLU A 190 -22.69 -15.77 -0.54
CA GLU A 190 -23.70 -14.82 -0.10
C GLU A 190 -23.17 -13.91 1.01
N ILE A 191 -22.47 -14.45 2.02
CA ILE A 191 -21.81 -13.67 3.08
C ILE A 191 -20.75 -12.75 2.48
N ARG A 192 -19.92 -13.23 1.57
CA ARG A 192 -18.93 -12.43 0.88
C ARG A 192 -19.56 -11.26 0.09
N ASN A 193 -20.67 -11.53 -0.59
CA ASN A 193 -21.42 -10.52 -1.29
C ASN A 193 -22.07 -9.51 -0.32
N LEU A 194 -22.59 -9.95 0.80
CA LEU A 194 -23.14 -9.09 1.84
C LEU A 194 -22.05 -8.21 2.48
N VAL A 195 -20.87 -8.74 2.77
CA VAL A 195 -19.75 -7.98 3.33
C VAL A 195 -19.15 -7.02 2.29
N GLN A 196 -19.03 -7.44 1.04
CA GLN A 196 -18.42 -6.63 -0.01
C GLN A 196 -19.36 -5.54 -0.55
N PHE A 197 -20.68 -5.77 -0.53
CA PHE A 197 -21.68 -4.87 -1.09
C PHE A 197 -22.73 -4.39 -0.08
N GLY A 198 -22.89 -5.07 1.04
CA GLY A 198 -23.96 -4.81 2.00
C GLY A 198 -23.78 -3.54 2.84
N THR A 199 -22.54 -3.13 3.09
CA THR A 199 -22.27 -1.93 3.91
C THR A 199 -22.28 -0.64 3.10
N TRP A 200 -21.85 -0.68 1.83
CA TRP A 200 -21.72 0.52 0.98
C TRP A 200 -22.59 0.51 -0.28
N GLY A 201 -23.02 -0.68 -0.73
CA GLY A 201 -23.78 -0.88 -1.96
C GLY A 201 -25.22 -1.32 -1.78
N TYR A 202 -25.77 -1.28 -0.54
CA TYR A 202 -27.16 -1.67 -0.31
C TYR A 202 -28.11 -0.70 -0.99
N LYS A 203 -28.68 -1.16 -2.10
CA LYS A 203 -29.78 -0.49 -2.78
C LYS A 203 -31.08 -1.17 -2.38
N GLY A 204 -31.80 -0.60 -1.40
CA GLY A 204 -33.21 -0.91 -1.27
C GLY A 204 -33.92 -0.62 -2.60
N LYS A 205 -34.97 -1.40 -2.95
CA LYS A 205 -35.72 -1.24 -4.20
C LYS A 205 -36.11 0.23 -4.41
N GLY A 206 -35.51 0.88 -5.42
CA GLY A 206 -35.75 2.29 -5.76
C GLY A 206 -34.97 3.32 -4.92
N LYS A 207 -33.92 2.94 -4.17
CA LYS A 207 -33.08 3.85 -3.38
C LYS A 207 -31.66 3.92 -3.89
N THR A 208 -31.03 5.07 -3.70
CA THR A 208 -29.63 5.34 -4.00
C THR A 208 -28.74 4.74 -2.89
N ASP A 209 -27.58 4.16 -3.24
CA ASP A 209 -26.66 3.63 -2.23
C ASP A 209 -26.02 4.74 -1.39
N ALA A 210 -25.54 4.37 -0.20
CA ALA A 210 -24.93 5.32 0.74
C ALA A 210 -23.73 6.05 0.15
N TRP A 211 -22.96 5.42 -0.72
CA TRP A 211 -21.83 6.03 -1.41
C TRP A 211 -22.27 7.12 -2.40
N ALA A 212 -23.31 6.85 -3.18
CA ALA A 212 -23.87 7.83 -4.11
C ALA A 212 -24.51 9.03 -3.35
N ILE A 213 -25.12 8.78 -2.19
CA ILE A 213 -25.64 9.85 -1.30
C ILE A 213 -24.48 10.71 -0.78
N LEU A 214 -23.41 10.10 -0.26
CA LEU A 214 -22.25 10.83 0.27
C LEU A 214 -21.54 11.65 -0.80
N ASN A 215 -21.34 11.08 -2.00
CA ASN A 215 -20.76 11.81 -3.12
C ASN A 215 -21.67 12.93 -3.63
N GLY A 216 -22.99 12.71 -3.64
CA GLY A 216 -23.97 13.76 -3.96
C GLY A 216 -23.92 14.92 -2.96
N LEU A 217 -23.84 14.62 -1.66
CA LEU A 217 -23.69 15.62 -0.60
C LEU A 217 -22.37 16.40 -0.73
N ALA A 218 -21.25 15.72 -0.98
CA ALA A 218 -19.96 16.37 -1.19
C ALA A 218 -19.98 17.33 -2.39
N THR A 219 -20.60 16.92 -3.50
CA THR A 219 -20.78 17.77 -4.69
C THR A 219 -21.67 18.97 -4.39
N GLN A 220 -22.75 18.79 -3.64
CA GLN A 220 -23.68 19.85 -3.26
C GLN A 220 -23.03 20.87 -2.33
N VAL A 221 -22.24 20.41 -1.33
CA VAL A 221 -21.49 21.29 -0.44
C VAL A 221 -20.44 22.09 -1.23
N ALA A 222 -19.74 21.49 -2.16
CA ALA A 222 -18.76 22.19 -3.01
C ALA A 222 -19.43 23.28 -3.88
N ALA A 223 -20.62 22.98 -4.46
CA ALA A 223 -21.38 23.94 -5.25
C ALA A 223 -21.90 25.12 -4.41
N GLN A 224 -22.39 24.83 -3.21
CA GLN A 224 -22.85 25.88 -2.26
C GLN A 224 -21.67 26.76 -1.81
N THR A 225 -20.51 26.19 -1.51
CA THR A 225 -19.32 26.94 -1.14
C THR A 225 -18.86 27.85 -2.29
N ALA A 226 -18.90 27.37 -3.54
CA ALA A 226 -18.58 28.19 -4.71
C ALA A 226 -19.59 29.36 -4.90
N ALA A 227 -20.89 29.09 -4.71
CA ALA A 227 -21.92 30.12 -4.82
C ALA A 227 -21.78 31.20 -3.71
N ILE A 228 -21.47 30.81 -2.48
CA ILE A 228 -21.19 31.73 -1.38
C ILE A 228 -19.97 32.60 -1.66
N LYS A 229 -18.88 32.02 -2.18
CA LYS A 229 -17.70 32.77 -2.58
C LYS A 229 -18.00 33.77 -3.70
N ALA A 230 -18.81 33.39 -4.69
CA ALA A 230 -19.24 34.28 -5.76
C ALA A 230 -20.13 35.43 -5.25
N LEU A 231 -21.07 35.14 -4.34
CA LEU A 231 -21.90 36.18 -3.69
C LEU A 231 -21.05 37.11 -2.84
N ALA A 232 -20.12 36.59 -2.05
CA ALA A 232 -19.22 37.37 -1.22
C ALA A 232 -18.36 38.34 -2.07
N SER A 233 -17.93 37.93 -3.27
CA SER A 233 -17.19 38.77 -4.20
C SER A 233 -18.01 39.91 -4.84
N GLN A 234 -19.35 39.84 -4.79
CA GLN A 234 -20.27 40.87 -5.31
C GLN A 234 -20.69 41.91 -4.28
N LEU A 235 -20.41 41.69 -2.98
CA LEU A 235 -20.86 42.56 -1.90
C LEU A 235 -20.04 43.85 -1.72
N GLY A 236 -19.01 44.08 -2.51
CA GLY A 236 -18.17 45.30 -2.50
C GLY A 236 -17.26 45.41 -1.27
N ASP A 237 -16.42 46.47 -1.27
CA ASP A 237 -15.34 46.63 -0.28
C ASP A 237 -15.83 46.97 1.15
N ASP A 238 -17.11 47.24 1.34
CA ASP A 238 -17.68 47.57 2.64
C ASP A 238 -18.09 46.37 3.51
N VAL A 239 -17.99 45.15 2.96
CA VAL A 239 -18.31 43.92 3.70
C VAL A 239 -17.07 43.09 3.89
N ASP A 240 -16.75 42.76 5.12
CA ASP A 240 -15.70 41.82 5.45
C ASP A 240 -16.04 40.41 4.90
N THR A 241 -15.75 40.21 3.63
CA THR A 241 -15.99 38.94 2.91
C THR A 241 -15.27 37.77 3.56
N ALA A 242 -14.13 38.01 4.21
CA ALA A 242 -13.40 36.97 4.94
C ALA A 242 -14.14 36.53 6.19
N ALA A 243 -14.75 37.45 6.94
CA ALA A 243 -15.58 37.14 8.12
C ALA A 243 -16.86 36.37 7.73
N VAL A 244 -17.51 36.73 6.61
CA VAL A 244 -18.69 36.01 6.10
C VAL A 244 -18.33 34.59 5.67
N VAL A 245 -17.24 34.40 4.94
CA VAL A 245 -16.76 33.07 4.52
C VAL A 245 -16.42 32.21 5.75
N ALA A 246 -15.69 32.78 6.73
CA ALA A 246 -15.32 32.06 7.94
C ALA A 246 -16.56 31.66 8.79
N ALA A 247 -17.57 32.52 8.86
CA ALA A 247 -18.82 32.22 9.56
C ALA A 247 -19.61 31.07 8.88
N VAL A 248 -19.65 31.06 7.56
CA VAL A 248 -20.30 29.99 6.78
C VAL A 248 -19.52 28.68 6.88
N GLU A 249 -18.22 28.70 6.78
CA GLU A 249 -17.36 27.52 6.97
C GLU A 249 -17.52 26.93 8.38
N LYS A 250 -17.62 27.80 9.39
CA LYS A 250 -17.91 27.39 10.77
C LYS A 250 -19.29 26.76 10.89
N ALA A 251 -20.33 27.36 10.31
CA ALA A 251 -21.69 26.84 10.35
C ALA A 251 -21.81 25.48 9.65
N ILE A 252 -21.11 25.28 8.53
CA ILE A 252 -21.04 23.99 7.83
C ILE A 252 -20.30 22.94 8.69
N LYS A 253 -19.22 23.33 9.35
CA LYS A 253 -18.42 22.45 10.22
C LYS A 253 -19.17 22.08 11.51
N ASP A 254 -19.97 22.99 12.04
CA ASP A 254 -20.77 22.78 13.25
C ASP A 254 -22.10 22.06 12.95
N ALA A 255 -22.55 22.00 11.69
CA ALA A 255 -23.67 21.19 11.25
C ALA A 255 -23.32 19.70 11.32
N VAL A 256 -23.47 19.11 12.49
CA VAL A 256 -23.32 17.67 12.70
C VAL A 256 -24.46 16.96 11.98
N VAL A 257 -24.19 16.35 10.84
CA VAL A 257 -25.11 15.40 10.20
C VAL A 257 -25.05 14.10 10.98
N THR A 258 -25.98 13.91 11.91
CA THR A 258 -26.16 12.61 12.58
C THR A 258 -26.89 11.70 11.62
N VAL A 259 -26.19 10.74 11.03
CA VAL A 259 -26.80 9.68 10.23
C VAL A 259 -27.15 8.54 11.18
N SER A 260 -28.44 8.40 11.53
CA SER A 260 -28.95 7.22 12.22
C SER A 260 -29.13 6.10 11.20
N VAL A 261 -28.36 5.03 11.32
CA VAL A 261 -28.54 3.81 10.53
C VAL A 261 -29.37 2.85 11.37
N ASP A 262 -30.66 2.78 11.12
CA ASP A 262 -31.52 1.72 11.65
C ASP A 262 -31.24 0.42 10.90
N VAL A 263 -30.47 -0.48 11.51
CA VAL A 263 -30.24 -1.83 11.00
C VAL A 263 -31.39 -2.71 11.50
N THR A 264 -32.51 -2.70 10.81
CA THR A 264 -33.56 -3.71 10.99
C THR A 264 -33.12 -4.98 10.23
N GLY A 265 -32.58 -5.94 10.96
CA GLY A 265 -32.32 -7.28 10.45
C GLY A 265 -33.64 -7.99 10.10
N PRO A 266 -33.64 -9.00 9.23
CA PRO A 266 -34.82 -9.78 8.95
C PRO A 266 -35.31 -10.45 10.24
N THR A 267 -36.56 -10.18 10.64
CA THR A 267 -37.23 -10.94 11.67
C THR A 267 -37.48 -12.33 11.12
N ASN A 268 -36.80 -13.33 11.71
CA ASN A 268 -37.11 -14.75 11.45
C ASN A 268 -38.55 -15.00 11.92
N SER A 269 -39.41 -15.32 10.97
CA SER A 269 -40.69 -16.03 11.16
C SER A 269 -40.61 -17.38 10.44
#